data_b72a4b98542508c090d1e4877f40e4e8
#
_entry.id   b72a4b98542508c090d1e4877f40e4e8
#
_cell.length_a   1.000
_cell.length_b   1.000
_cell.length_c   1.000
_cell.angle_alpha   90.00
_cell.angle_beta   90.00
_cell.angle_gamma   90.00
#
_symmetry.space_group_name_H-M   'P 1'
#
loop_
_entity.id
_entity.type
_entity.pdbx_description
1 polymer ?
#
loop_
_entity_poly.entity_id
_entity_poly.type
_entity_poly.pdbx_seq_one_letter_code
_entity_poly.pdbx_strand_id
1 'polypeptide(L)'
;MFSEKDVRVREAIVSARADIARIIEWTSGKTLADLQSDRLVRYAVERAFIGLDAAIRDIPSALIAQYGLPAGAVAGFRNALAHSYDDMLDERVILTIRDDLPALDAQLANMLDRLR
;
A
#
# COMPACT_ATOMS: atom_id res chain seq x y z
N MET A 1 27.82 9.50 0.98
CA MET A 1 27.43 9.02 -0.35
C MET A 1 26.57 7.78 -0.20
N PHE A 2 25.45 7.72 -0.91
CA PHE A 2 24.55 6.60 -0.84
C PHE A 2 24.99 5.46 -1.73
N SER A 3 24.93 4.22 -1.25
CA SER A 3 25.16 3.04 -2.07
C SER A 3 23.98 2.81 -3.02
N GLU A 4 24.15 1.95 -4.02
CA GLU A 4 23.06 1.53 -4.90
C GLU A 4 21.90 0.91 -4.09
N LYS A 5 22.23 0.16 -3.02
CA LYS A 5 21.26 -0.42 -2.13
C LYS A 5 20.41 0.64 -1.44
N ASP A 6 21.03 1.71 -0.94
CA ASP A 6 20.33 2.82 -0.30
C ASP A 6 19.42 3.55 -1.28
N VAL A 7 19.87 3.76 -2.50
CA VAL A 7 19.05 4.37 -3.56
C VAL A 7 17.83 3.51 -3.85
N ARG A 8 18.00 2.20 -3.97
CA ARG A 8 16.88 1.28 -4.25
C ARG A 8 15.86 1.24 -3.12
N VAL A 9 16.32 1.27 -1.87
CA VAL A 9 15.42 1.33 -0.71
C VAL A 9 14.61 2.63 -0.73
N ARG A 10 15.26 3.75 -0.99
CA ARG A 10 14.57 5.05 -1.05
C ARG A 10 13.54 5.08 -2.18
N GLU A 11 13.90 4.56 -3.36
CA GLU A 11 12.96 4.46 -4.49
C GLU A 11 11.76 3.58 -4.15
N ALA A 12 11.99 2.46 -3.46
CA ALA A 12 10.92 1.58 -3.01
C ALA A 12 9.95 2.31 -2.05
N ILE A 13 10.49 3.07 -1.10
CA ILE A 13 9.67 3.84 -0.17
C ILE A 13 8.86 4.91 -0.90
N VAL A 14 9.48 5.65 -1.80
CA VAL A 14 8.80 6.69 -2.60
C VAL A 14 7.68 6.06 -3.44
N SER A 15 7.96 4.94 -4.08
CA SER A 15 6.99 4.21 -4.89
C SER A 15 5.81 3.70 -4.04
N ALA A 16 6.09 3.13 -2.87
CA ALA A 16 5.05 2.66 -1.95
C ALA A 16 4.14 3.82 -1.50
N ARG A 17 4.73 4.94 -1.13
CA ARG A 17 3.97 6.12 -0.72
C ARG A 17 3.11 6.68 -1.85
N ALA A 18 3.61 6.67 -3.07
CA ALA A 18 2.83 7.11 -4.24
C ALA A 18 1.61 6.21 -4.46
N ASP A 19 1.75 4.90 -4.33
CA ASP A 19 0.63 3.97 -4.46
C ASP A 19 -0.39 4.14 -3.34
N ILE A 20 0.06 4.37 -2.10
CA ILE A 20 -0.84 4.67 -0.98
C ILE A 20 -1.66 5.95 -1.27
N ALA A 21 -0.98 7.00 -1.74
CA ALA A 21 -1.66 8.26 -2.08
C ALA A 21 -2.72 8.06 -3.17
N ARG A 22 -2.41 7.27 -4.20
CA ARG A 22 -3.36 6.95 -5.27
C ARG A 22 -4.59 6.20 -4.74
N ILE A 23 -4.37 5.20 -3.91
CA ILE A 23 -5.48 4.41 -3.33
C ILE A 23 -6.40 5.34 -2.51
N ILE A 24 -5.83 6.18 -1.66
CA ILE A 24 -6.59 7.10 -0.84
C ILE A 24 -7.36 8.10 -1.72
N GLU A 25 -6.71 8.68 -2.73
CA GLU A 25 -7.33 9.63 -3.65
C GLU A 25 -8.50 9.01 -4.40
N TRP A 26 -8.27 7.83 -5.01
CA TRP A 26 -9.28 7.20 -5.85
C TRP A 26 -10.49 6.68 -5.07
N THR A 27 -10.32 6.43 -3.78
CA THR A 27 -11.41 5.93 -2.92
C THR A 27 -12.03 7.02 -2.04
N SER A 28 -11.50 8.23 -2.07
CA SER A 28 -11.98 9.35 -1.25
C SER A 28 -13.44 9.67 -1.55
N GLY A 29 -14.25 9.75 -0.50
CA GLY A 29 -15.67 10.07 -0.63
C GLY A 29 -16.53 8.94 -1.19
N LYS A 30 -15.95 7.78 -1.45
CA LYS A 30 -16.69 6.64 -1.98
C LYS A 30 -17.16 5.71 -0.87
N THR A 31 -18.37 5.20 -1.03
CA THR A 31 -18.92 4.16 -0.14
C THR A 31 -18.45 2.78 -0.62
N LEU A 32 -18.67 1.77 0.21
CA LEU A 32 -18.42 0.39 -0.18
C LEU A 32 -19.23 0.02 -1.44
N ALA A 33 -20.49 0.42 -1.50
CA ALA A 33 -21.35 0.16 -2.67
C ALA A 33 -20.79 0.81 -3.94
N ASP A 34 -20.26 2.03 -3.83
CA ASP A 34 -19.62 2.72 -4.96
C ASP A 34 -18.45 1.91 -5.49
N LEU A 35 -17.59 1.40 -4.59
CA LEU A 35 -16.41 0.61 -4.98
C LEU A 35 -16.80 -0.73 -5.58
N GLN A 36 -17.86 -1.36 -5.07
CA GLN A 36 -18.34 -2.63 -5.59
C GLN A 36 -18.93 -2.50 -7.00
N SER A 37 -19.55 -1.36 -7.31
CA SER A 37 -20.21 -1.13 -8.59
C SER A 37 -19.30 -0.53 -9.66
N ASP A 38 -18.18 0.07 -9.28
CA ASP A 38 -17.26 0.75 -10.19
C ASP A 38 -16.04 -0.11 -10.49
N ARG A 39 -16.10 -0.86 -11.58
CA ARG A 39 -15.01 -1.75 -11.99
C ARG A 39 -13.71 -1.00 -12.29
N LEU A 40 -13.80 0.19 -12.86
CA LEU A 40 -12.62 0.98 -13.18
C LEU A 40 -11.83 1.34 -11.93
N VAL A 41 -12.52 1.87 -10.92
CA VAL A 41 -11.90 2.22 -9.64
C VAL A 41 -11.38 0.96 -8.95
N ARG A 42 -12.16 -0.12 -8.95
CA ARG A 42 -11.76 -1.38 -8.34
C ARG A 42 -10.46 -1.92 -8.94
N TYR A 43 -10.36 -1.95 -10.26
CA TYR A 43 -9.15 -2.41 -10.94
C TYR A 43 -7.96 -1.47 -10.69
N ALA A 44 -8.20 -0.16 -10.67
CA ALA A 44 -7.15 0.80 -10.36
C ALA A 44 -6.60 0.62 -8.95
N VAL A 45 -7.48 0.45 -7.96
CA VAL A 45 -7.10 0.19 -6.56
C VAL A 45 -6.35 -1.14 -6.45
N GLU A 46 -6.84 -2.19 -7.08
CA GLU A 46 -6.17 -3.50 -7.11
C GLU A 46 -4.76 -3.38 -7.67
N ARG A 47 -4.60 -2.69 -8.79
CA ARG A 47 -3.29 -2.48 -9.41
C ARG A 47 -2.35 -1.70 -8.50
N ALA A 48 -2.86 -0.70 -7.80
CA ALA A 48 -2.05 0.08 -6.86
C ALA A 48 -1.62 -0.76 -5.65
N PHE A 49 -2.46 -1.66 -5.15
CA PHE A 49 -2.06 -2.60 -4.09
C PHE A 49 -1.00 -3.59 -4.56
N ILE A 50 -1.06 -4.02 -5.82
CA ILE A 50 0.02 -4.85 -6.41
C ILE A 50 1.34 -4.08 -6.40
N GLY A 51 1.31 -2.82 -6.81
CA GLY A 51 2.49 -1.95 -6.79
C GLY A 51 3.04 -1.71 -5.39
N LEU A 52 2.14 -1.46 -4.44
CA LEU A 52 2.50 -1.27 -3.03
C LEU A 52 3.18 -2.53 -2.46
N ASP A 53 2.61 -3.70 -2.69
CA ASP A 53 3.18 -4.97 -2.24
C ASP A 53 4.58 -5.19 -2.84
N ALA A 54 4.73 -4.95 -4.14
CA ALA A 54 6.03 -5.08 -4.81
C ALA A 54 7.08 -4.12 -4.23
N ALA A 55 6.69 -2.86 -3.98
CA ALA A 55 7.58 -1.87 -3.40
C ALA A 55 8.04 -2.27 -1.99
N ILE A 56 7.12 -2.75 -1.15
CA ILE A 56 7.45 -3.20 0.20
C ILE A 56 8.40 -4.39 0.16
N ARG A 57 8.25 -5.31 -0.79
CA ARG A 57 9.17 -6.44 -0.95
C ARG A 57 10.59 -6.03 -1.31
N ASP A 58 10.77 -4.86 -1.91
CA ASP A 58 12.08 -4.31 -2.22
C ASP A 58 12.76 -3.65 -1.02
N ILE A 59 12.05 -3.49 0.09
CA ILE A 59 12.62 -2.99 1.34
C ILE A 59 13.23 -4.18 2.10
N PRO A 60 14.49 -4.06 2.58
CA PRO A 60 15.12 -5.15 3.34
C PRO A 60 14.28 -5.58 4.54
N SER A 61 14.18 -6.89 4.76
CA SER A 61 13.37 -7.47 5.84
C SER A 61 13.78 -6.95 7.22
N ALA A 62 15.06 -6.64 7.42
CA ALA A 62 15.55 -6.06 8.67
C ALA A 62 14.92 -4.69 8.95
N LEU A 63 14.75 -3.85 7.93
CA LEU A 63 14.09 -2.55 8.06
C LEU A 63 12.58 -2.71 8.27
N ILE A 64 11.96 -3.65 7.57
CA ILE A 64 10.56 -3.98 7.77
C ILE A 64 10.31 -4.33 9.25
N ALA A 65 11.13 -5.21 9.80
CA ALA A 65 11.02 -5.62 11.20
C ALA A 65 11.30 -4.46 12.15
N GLN A 66 12.35 -3.68 11.89
CA GLN A 66 12.76 -2.55 12.74
C GLN A 66 11.67 -1.50 12.87
N TYR A 67 10.97 -1.19 11.77
CA TYR A 67 9.91 -0.18 11.73
C TYR A 67 8.52 -0.75 11.95
N GLY A 68 8.40 -2.07 12.09
CA GLY A 68 7.11 -2.72 12.29
C GLY A 68 6.15 -2.56 11.10
N LEU A 69 6.65 -2.54 9.89
CA LEU A 69 5.80 -2.38 8.70
C LEU A 69 4.93 -3.63 8.50
N PRO A 70 3.63 -3.46 8.21
CA PRO A 70 2.68 -4.58 8.07
C PRO A 70 2.77 -5.26 6.69
N ALA A 71 3.95 -5.76 6.31
CA ALA A 71 4.19 -6.34 4.99
C ALA A 71 3.27 -7.53 4.68
N GLY A 72 3.03 -8.40 5.66
CA GLY A 72 2.14 -9.56 5.50
C GLY A 72 0.69 -9.16 5.28
N ALA A 73 0.24 -8.11 5.97
CA ALA A 73 -1.11 -7.59 5.80
C ALA A 73 -1.30 -6.99 4.39
N VAL A 74 -0.32 -6.24 3.91
CA VAL A 74 -0.36 -5.67 2.55
C VAL A 74 -0.43 -6.79 1.51
N ALA A 75 0.42 -7.82 1.62
CA ALA A 75 0.40 -8.97 0.73
C ALA A 75 -0.95 -9.70 0.77
N GLY A 76 -1.52 -9.88 1.96
CA GLY A 76 -2.83 -10.47 2.15
C GLY A 76 -3.93 -9.68 1.45
N PHE A 77 -3.92 -8.35 1.58
CA PHE A 77 -4.89 -7.51 0.89
C PHE A 77 -4.75 -7.57 -0.62
N ARG A 78 -3.53 -7.50 -1.12
CA ARG A 78 -3.27 -7.62 -2.55
C ARG A 78 -3.80 -8.95 -3.10
N ASN A 79 -3.53 -10.06 -2.41
CA ASN A 79 -4.02 -11.36 -2.83
C ASN A 79 -5.56 -11.44 -2.76
N ALA A 80 -6.13 -10.88 -1.72
CA ALA A 80 -7.57 -10.82 -1.55
C ALA A 80 -8.24 -10.08 -2.69
N LEU A 81 -7.75 -8.91 -3.06
CA LEU A 81 -8.28 -8.12 -4.16
C LEU A 81 -8.11 -8.80 -5.52
N ALA A 82 -7.00 -9.50 -5.73
CA ALA A 82 -6.71 -10.18 -6.99
C ALA A 82 -7.56 -11.44 -7.21
N HIS A 83 -7.93 -12.14 -6.12
CA HIS A 83 -8.61 -13.44 -6.20
C HIS A 83 -10.08 -13.41 -5.81
N SER A 84 -10.56 -12.26 -5.39
CA SER A 84 -11.92 -12.20 -4.93
C SER A 84 -12.75 -11.37 -5.84
N TYR A 85 -13.53 -12.04 -6.55
CA TYR A 85 -14.44 -11.45 -7.49
C TYR A 85 -15.38 -10.47 -6.76
N ASP A 86 -16.61 -10.82 -6.50
CA ASP A 86 -17.60 -9.86 -6.04
C ASP A 86 -17.67 -9.69 -4.52
N ASP A 87 -17.12 -10.65 -3.75
CA ASP A 87 -17.37 -10.72 -2.31
C ASP A 87 -16.28 -10.04 -1.46
N MET A 88 -15.31 -9.39 -2.03
CA MET A 88 -14.13 -9.02 -1.25
C MET A 88 -13.85 -7.58 -1.06
N LEU A 89 -14.59 -6.72 -1.69
CA LEU A 89 -14.67 -5.37 -1.21
C LEU A 89 -15.68 -5.41 -0.06
N ASP A 90 -15.21 -5.80 1.12
CA ASP A 90 -16.01 -5.70 2.33
C ASP A 90 -15.58 -4.49 3.15
N GLU A 91 -16.23 -4.29 4.29
CA GLU A 91 -15.93 -3.16 5.15
C GLU A 91 -14.49 -3.15 5.66
N ARG A 92 -13.83 -4.30 5.73
CA ARG A 92 -12.43 -4.39 6.18
C ARG A 92 -11.49 -3.70 5.22
N VAL A 93 -11.74 -3.79 3.91
CA VAL A 93 -10.94 -3.08 2.91
C VAL A 93 -11.07 -1.57 3.10
N ILE A 94 -12.29 -1.10 3.31
CA ILE A 94 -12.55 0.33 3.57
C ILE A 94 -11.80 0.80 4.82
N LEU A 95 -11.88 0.04 5.91
CA LEU A 95 -11.18 0.38 7.16
C LEU A 95 -9.67 0.38 6.98
N THR A 96 -9.14 -0.58 6.23
CA THR A 96 -7.71 -0.63 5.91
C THR A 96 -7.27 0.62 5.15
N ILE A 97 -8.04 1.02 4.14
CA ILE A 97 -7.73 2.21 3.35
C ILE A 97 -7.78 3.47 4.21
N ARG A 98 -8.77 3.57 5.09
CA ARG A 98 -8.97 4.76 5.94
C ARG A 98 -8.00 4.86 7.09
N ASP A 99 -7.69 3.73 7.73
CA ASP A 99 -6.94 3.69 8.99
C ASP A 99 -5.52 3.18 8.82
N ASP A 100 -5.33 2.05 8.14
CA ASP A 100 -4.04 1.39 8.07
C ASP A 100 -3.09 2.02 7.04
N LEU A 101 -3.60 2.43 5.89
CA LEU A 101 -2.76 3.05 4.86
C LEU A 101 -2.17 4.39 5.28
N PRO A 102 -2.93 5.31 5.92
CA PRO A 102 -2.33 6.54 6.43
C PRO A 102 -1.26 6.27 7.49
N ALA A 103 -1.46 5.30 8.37
CA ALA A 103 -0.46 4.91 9.37
C ALA A 103 0.80 4.33 8.72
N LEU A 104 0.63 3.48 7.72
CA LEU A 104 1.75 2.92 6.95
C LEU A 104 2.52 4.03 6.24
N ASP A 105 1.82 4.97 5.62
CA ASP A 105 2.45 6.11 4.95
C ASP A 105 3.30 6.93 5.92
N ALA A 106 2.81 7.17 7.12
CA ALA A 106 3.56 7.89 8.16
C ALA A 106 4.83 7.13 8.56
N GLN A 107 4.75 5.81 8.70
CA GLN A 107 5.92 4.97 9.00
C GLN A 107 6.95 5.02 7.86
N LEU A 108 6.49 4.95 6.62
CA LEU A 108 7.36 5.04 5.45
C LEU A 108 8.02 6.41 5.33
N ALA A 109 7.29 7.48 5.61
CA ALA A 109 7.83 8.84 5.62
C ALA A 109 8.93 8.99 6.68
N ASN A 110 8.71 8.46 7.88
CA ASN A 110 9.70 8.46 8.94
C ASN A 110 10.97 7.68 8.55
N MET A 111 10.79 6.51 7.94
CA MET A 111 11.90 5.71 7.43
C MET A 111 12.69 6.48 6.37
N LEU A 112 12.01 7.14 5.44
CA LEU A 112 12.65 7.92 4.39
C LEU A 112 13.50 9.05 4.97
N ASP A 113 12.99 9.76 5.98
CA ASP A 113 13.72 10.84 6.64
C ASP A 113 15.00 10.35 7.32
N ARG A 114 14.95 9.16 7.91
CA ARG A 114 16.13 8.58 8.58
C ARG A 114 17.19 8.05 7.62
N LEU A 115 16.82 7.80 6.37
CA LEU A 115 17.74 7.35 5.34
C LEU A 115 18.44 8.50 4.61
N ARG A 116 18.14 9.71 4.97
CA ARG A 116 18.77 10.89 4.35
C ARG A 116 20.11 11.25 4.98
#